data_29d140ad01da0a2e82ee83e727778b06
#
_entry.id   29d140ad01da0a2e82ee83e727778b06
#
_cell.length_a   1.000
_cell.length_b   1.000
_cell.length_c   1.000
_cell.angle_alpha   90.00
_cell.angle_beta   90.00
_cell.angle_gamma   90.00
#
_symmetry.space_group_name_H-M   'P 1'
#
loop_
_entity.id
_entity.type
_entity.pdbx_description
1 polymer ?
#
loop_
_entity_poly.entity_id
_entity_poly.type
_entity_poly.pdbx_seq_one_letter_code
_entity_poly.pdbx_strand_id
1 'polypeptide(L)'
;LTKANGVYSHAEGEKSVTAGGSSHAEGYATSALYFVAHSEGYMSFAGQVGAHAEGGYYLTNSNHIQGGTCRNTSHGSHAEGLSTFVDGGIGAHAEGC
;
A
#
# COMPACT_ATOMS: atom_id res chain seq x y z
N LEU A 1 -15.26 -3.26 4.26
CA LEU A 1 -15.81 -2.91 2.96
C LEU A 1 -14.69 -2.70 1.94
N THR A 2 -14.68 -3.52 0.92
CA THR A 2 -13.65 -3.52 -0.11
C THR A 2 -14.20 -2.85 -1.36
N LYS A 3 -13.42 -2.00 -1.98
CA LYS A 3 -13.89 -1.22 -3.14
C LYS A 3 -12.87 -1.19 -4.26
N ALA A 4 -13.30 -1.60 -5.45
CA ALA A 4 -12.49 -1.48 -6.66
C ALA A 4 -13.11 -0.38 -7.51
N ASN A 5 -12.63 0.84 -7.36
CA ASN A 5 -13.22 2.01 -8.02
C ASN A 5 -12.52 2.40 -9.33
N GLY A 6 -11.31 1.95 -9.55
CA GLY A 6 -10.61 2.29 -10.78
C GLY A 6 -10.98 1.39 -11.93
N VAL A 7 -10.81 1.89 -13.15
CA VAL A 7 -11.05 1.09 -14.35
C VAL A 7 -10.03 -0.05 -14.40
N TYR A 8 -10.53 -1.28 -14.58
CA TYR A 8 -9.70 -2.49 -14.59
C TYR A 8 -8.91 -2.70 -13.30
N SER A 9 -9.40 -2.15 -12.19
CA SER A 9 -8.72 -2.33 -10.91
C SER A 9 -9.24 -3.57 -10.18
N HIS A 10 -8.47 -4.02 -9.20
CA HIS A 10 -8.81 -5.20 -8.42
C HIS A 10 -8.57 -4.92 -6.95
N ALA A 11 -9.57 -5.20 -6.13
CA ALA A 11 -9.46 -5.05 -4.68
C ALA A 11 -10.02 -6.29 -4.01
N GLU A 12 -9.27 -6.88 -3.09
CA GLU A 12 -9.75 -8.03 -2.35
C GLU A 12 -9.27 -7.97 -0.89
N GLY A 13 -9.94 -8.74 -0.06
CA GLY A 13 -9.65 -8.72 1.35
C GLY A 13 -10.65 -7.83 2.08
N GLU A 14 -10.24 -7.30 3.21
CA GLU A 14 -11.13 -6.47 4.02
C GLU A 14 -10.68 -5.02 4.02
N LYS A 15 -11.57 -4.12 3.67
CA LYS A 15 -11.31 -2.67 3.67
C LYS A 15 -10.24 -2.23 2.69
N SER A 16 -9.98 -3.04 1.68
CA SER A 16 -9.02 -2.67 0.65
C SER A 16 -9.67 -1.79 -0.39
N VAL A 17 -8.93 -0.82 -0.91
CA VAL A 17 -9.47 0.17 -1.84
C VAL A 17 -8.50 0.38 -2.99
N THR A 18 -9.05 0.37 -4.21
CA THR A 18 -8.32 0.83 -5.38
C THR A 18 -9.07 2.00 -5.99
N ALA A 19 -8.34 3.00 -6.45
CA ALA A 19 -8.94 4.14 -7.12
C ALA A 19 -8.26 4.43 -8.45
N GLY A 20 -7.03 3.98 -8.64
CA GLY A 20 -6.32 4.18 -9.89
C GLY A 20 -6.69 3.12 -10.92
N GLY A 21 -6.57 3.48 -12.19
CA GLY A 21 -6.78 2.52 -13.26
C GLY A 21 -5.75 1.41 -13.20
N SER A 22 -6.17 0.17 -13.45
CA SER A 22 -5.31 -1.00 -13.44
C SER A 22 -4.51 -1.16 -12.14
N SER A 23 -5.03 -0.64 -11.05
CA SER A 23 -4.38 -0.77 -9.74
C SER A 23 -4.86 -2.01 -9.02
N HIS A 24 -4.11 -2.43 -8.02
CA HIS A 24 -4.40 -3.66 -7.30
C HIS A 24 -4.16 -3.46 -5.81
N ALA A 25 -5.14 -3.82 -5.00
CA ALA A 25 -5.01 -3.77 -3.54
C ALA A 25 -5.54 -5.07 -2.94
N GLU A 26 -4.77 -5.68 -2.05
CA GLU A 26 -5.22 -6.90 -1.38
C GLU A 26 -4.70 -6.94 0.06
N GLY A 27 -5.46 -7.62 0.90
CA GLY A 27 -5.10 -7.73 2.30
C GLY A 27 -6.10 -7.02 3.19
N TYR A 28 -5.61 -6.37 4.24
CA TYR A 28 -6.46 -5.67 5.18
C TYR A 28 -6.15 -4.18 5.16
N ALA A 29 -7.13 -3.37 4.82
CA ALA A 29 -7.04 -1.91 4.82
C ALA A 29 -5.91 -1.39 3.92
N THR A 30 -5.70 -2.03 2.79
CA THR A 30 -4.68 -1.59 1.83
C THR A 30 -5.28 -0.61 0.84
N SER A 31 -4.45 0.28 0.32
CA SER A 31 -4.90 1.31 -0.62
C SER A 31 -3.94 1.45 -1.79
N ALA A 32 -4.47 1.34 -3.00
CA ALA A 32 -3.72 1.56 -4.23
C ALA A 32 -4.47 2.61 -5.02
N LEU A 33 -4.04 3.87 -4.91
CA LEU A 33 -4.86 4.99 -5.32
C LEU A 33 -4.56 5.57 -6.70
N TYR A 34 -3.45 5.21 -7.30
CA TYR A 34 -3.07 5.80 -8.56
C TYR A 34 -2.87 4.74 -9.63
N PHE A 35 -2.66 5.18 -10.86
CA PHE A 35 -2.57 4.32 -12.02
C PHE A 35 -1.49 3.25 -11.84
N VAL A 36 -1.82 1.99 -12.07
CA VAL A 36 -0.99 0.79 -11.93
C VAL A 36 -0.27 0.67 -10.58
N ALA A 37 -0.81 1.29 -9.55
CA ALA A 37 -0.26 1.14 -8.21
C ALA A 37 -0.67 -0.22 -7.63
N HIS A 38 0.16 -0.75 -6.74
CA HIS A 38 -0.09 -2.04 -6.11
C HIS A 38 0.19 -1.96 -4.61
N SER A 39 -0.77 -2.42 -3.81
CA SER A 39 -0.63 -2.39 -2.36
C SER A 39 -1.14 -3.70 -1.79
N GLU A 40 -0.34 -4.35 -0.92
CA GLU A 40 -0.77 -5.58 -0.30
C GLU A 40 -0.24 -5.71 1.12
N GLY A 41 -0.90 -6.57 1.89
CA GLY A 41 -0.51 -6.79 3.27
C GLY A 41 -1.47 -6.19 4.24
N TYR A 42 -0.96 -5.53 5.27
CA TYR A 42 -1.77 -4.95 6.33
C TYR A 42 -1.53 -3.44 6.39
N MET A 43 -2.56 -2.67 6.07
CA MET A 43 -2.52 -1.21 6.11
C MET A 43 -1.43 -0.60 5.23
N SER A 44 -1.18 -1.22 4.11
CA SER A 44 -0.21 -0.71 3.15
C SER A 44 -0.84 0.36 2.27
N PHE A 45 -0.03 1.27 1.78
CA PHE A 45 -0.53 2.41 1.02
C PHE A 45 0.40 2.70 -0.16
N ALA A 46 -0.12 2.56 -1.37
CA ALA A 46 0.60 2.87 -2.60
C ALA A 46 -0.08 4.09 -3.22
N GLY A 47 0.50 5.26 -3.04
CA GLY A 47 -0.14 6.53 -3.33
C GLY A 47 0.39 7.31 -4.50
N GLN A 48 1.06 6.66 -5.43
CA GLN A 48 1.51 7.33 -6.65
C GLN A 48 1.51 6.34 -7.82
N VAL A 49 1.69 6.88 -9.02
CA VAL A 49 1.69 6.07 -10.24
C VAL A 49 2.82 5.03 -10.18
N GLY A 50 2.46 3.77 -10.38
CA GLY A 50 3.42 2.69 -10.39
C GLY A 50 4.05 2.37 -9.05
N ALA A 51 3.55 2.94 -7.96
CA ALA A 51 4.09 2.67 -6.65
C ALA A 51 3.68 1.27 -6.18
N HIS A 52 4.56 0.65 -5.42
CA HIS A 52 4.31 -0.68 -4.86
C HIS A 52 4.60 -0.65 -3.37
N ALA A 53 3.64 -1.03 -2.57
CA ALA A 53 3.78 -1.10 -1.12
C ALA A 53 3.31 -2.46 -0.65
N GLU A 54 4.16 -3.18 0.08
CA GLU A 54 3.78 -4.48 0.61
C GLU A 54 4.38 -4.71 1.99
N GLY A 55 3.75 -5.58 2.74
CA GLY A 55 4.18 -5.85 4.07
C GLY A 55 3.16 -5.40 5.05
N GLY A 56 3.58 -4.80 6.13
CA GLY A 56 2.59 -4.28 7.00
C GLY A 56 2.94 -4.33 8.45
N TYR A 57 1.92 -4.38 9.20
CA TYR A 57 1.93 -4.12 10.61
C TYR A 57 1.64 -5.39 11.37
N TYR A 58 2.45 -5.69 12.33
CA TYR A 58 2.19 -6.80 13.22
C TYR A 58 1.52 -6.23 14.48
N LEU A 59 0.27 -6.60 14.68
CA LEU A 59 -0.49 -6.11 15.81
C LEU A 59 -0.21 -6.96 17.03
N THR A 60 0.52 -6.41 17.98
CA THR A 60 0.67 -7.06 19.26
C THR A 60 -0.50 -6.65 20.14
N ASN A 61 -0.55 -7.13 21.34
CA ASN A 61 -1.62 -6.74 22.23
C ASN A 61 -1.43 -5.35 22.80
N SER A 62 -0.48 -4.64 22.34
CA SER A 62 -0.28 -3.26 22.70
C SER A 62 -1.29 -2.41 21.95
N ASN A 63 -1.87 -1.43 22.59
CA ASN A 63 -2.77 -0.52 21.91
C ASN A 63 -2.04 0.52 21.13
N HIS A 64 -0.79 0.40 20.99
CA HIS A 64 -0.01 1.38 20.30
C HIS A 64 0.19 0.96 18.86
N ILE A 65 -0.49 1.60 17.97
CA ILE A 65 -0.52 1.21 16.58
C ILE A 65 0.28 2.18 15.75
N GLN A 66 1.39 2.57 16.20
CA GLN A 66 2.13 3.58 15.52
C GLN A 66 3.15 2.97 14.59
N GLY A 67 3.17 3.40 13.37
CA GLY A 67 4.23 3.06 12.45
C GLY A 67 4.19 1.68 11.85
N GLY A 68 3.06 1.03 11.91
CA GLY A 68 2.95 -0.32 11.38
C GLY A 68 2.61 -0.38 9.91
N THR A 69 2.65 0.70 9.20
CA THR A 69 2.24 0.74 7.81
C THR A 69 3.40 0.81 6.85
N CYS A 70 3.19 0.17 5.73
CA CYS A 70 4.09 0.30 4.61
C CYS A 70 3.50 1.34 3.68
N ARG A 71 4.19 2.43 3.47
CA ARG A 71 3.65 3.56 2.73
C ARG A 71 4.58 4.00 1.62
N ASN A 72 4.02 4.19 0.45
CA ASN A 72 4.78 4.59 -0.71
C ASN A 72 4.07 5.69 -1.47
N THR A 73 4.65 6.86 -1.50
CA THR A 73 4.07 8.02 -2.17
C THR A 73 4.97 8.57 -3.27
N SER A 74 5.87 7.77 -3.80
CA SER A 74 6.74 8.18 -4.89
C SER A 74 6.47 7.37 -6.15
N HIS A 75 6.69 7.98 -7.31
CA HIS A 75 6.44 7.32 -8.58
C HIS A 75 7.39 6.15 -8.80
N GLY A 76 6.83 5.01 -9.21
CA GLY A 76 7.61 3.84 -9.56
C GLY A 76 8.51 3.32 -8.44
N SER A 77 8.21 3.68 -7.21
CA SER A 77 9.03 3.29 -6.10
C SER A 77 8.44 2.08 -5.39
N HIS A 78 9.20 1.51 -4.48
CA HIS A 78 8.83 0.28 -3.82
C HIS A 78 9.12 0.38 -2.31
N ALA A 79 8.12 0.05 -1.51
CA ALA A 79 8.27 0.00 -0.06
C ALA A 79 7.74 -1.34 0.44
N GLU A 80 8.55 -2.08 1.18
CA GLU A 80 8.11 -3.35 1.76
C GLU A 80 8.69 -3.55 3.15
N GLY A 81 7.96 -4.32 3.95
CA GLY A 81 8.40 -4.61 5.30
C GLY A 81 7.46 -4.01 6.32
N LEU A 82 7.99 -3.84 7.51
CA LEU A 82 7.25 -3.28 8.63
C LEU A 82 7.65 -1.83 8.83
N SER A 83 6.66 -0.95 8.77
CA SER A 83 6.89 0.47 9.01
C SER A 83 7.86 1.12 8.02
N THR A 84 7.85 0.68 6.78
CA THR A 84 8.69 1.28 5.77
C THR A 84 7.99 2.45 5.11
N PHE A 85 8.76 3.41 4.66
CA PHE A 85 8.21 4.65 4.13
C PHE A 85 9.08 5.18 3.00
N VAL A 86 8.48 5.33 1.82
CA VAL A 86 9.16 5.93 0.67
C VAL A 86 8.41 7.20 0.31
N ASP A 87 9.10 8.32 0.37
CA ASP A 87 8.48 9.62 0.19
C ASP A 87 9.27 10.56 -0.72
N GLY A 88 10.20 10.06 -1.47
CA GLY A 88 10.97 10.95 -2.32
C GLY A 88 11.67 10.21 -3.41
N GLY A 89 11.87 10.90 -4.50
CA GLY A 89 12.63 10.35 -5.60
C GLY A 89 11.87 9.32 -6.42
N ILE A 90 12.01 9.42 -7.70
CA ILE A 90 11.45 8.44 -8.63
C ILE A 90 12.27 7.16 -8.53
N GLY A 91 11.59 6.03 -8.40
CA GLY A 91 12.26 4.74 -8.33
C GLY A 91 12.96 4.44 -7.01
N ALA A 92 12.61 5.15 -5.96
CA ALA A 92 13.20 4.89 -4.65
C ALA A 92 12.73 3.54 -4.09
N HIS A 93 13.53 2.97 -3.23
CA HIS A 93 13.23 1.66 -2.65
C HIS A 93 13.53 1.66 -1.16
N ALA A 94 12.61 1.14 -0.37
CA ALA A 94 12.79 0.96 1.07
C ALA A 94 12.27 -0.39 1.49
N GLU A 95 13.04 -1.13 2.25
CA GLU A 95 12.61 -2.40 2.78
C GLU A 95 13.21 -2.63 4.16
N GLY A 96 12.57 -3.53 4.90
CA GLY A 96 13.04 -3.87 6.22
C GLY A 96 12.05 -3.41 7.27
N CYS A 97 12.60 -2.93 8.34
CA CYS A 97 11.77 -2.69 9.51
C CYS A 97 12.12 -1.36 10.16
#